data_7c0c33d9749cf7888eeb5badebb25352
#
_entry.id   7c0c33d9749cf7888eeb5badebb25352
#
_cell.length_a   1.000
_cell.length_b   1.000
_cell.length_c   1.000
_cell.angle_alpha   90.00
_cell.angle_beta   90.00
_cell.angle_gamma   90.00
#
_symmetry.space_group_name_H-M   'P 1'
#
loop_
_entity.id
_entity.type
_entity.pdbx_description
1 polymer ?
#
loop_
_entity_poly.entity_id
_entity_poly.type
_entity_poly.pdbx_seq_one_letter_code
_entity_poly.pdbx_strand_id
1 'polypeptide(L)' 'MAAQDYEQLSYNSPAGCQIGSSSTEKVGFYGATPVVKGAAVTTLVTTPTATDIATAVNSIITRLQTIGIIA' A
#
# COMPACT_ATOMS: atom_id res chain seq x y z
N MET A 1 23.17 18.46 -17.93
CA MET A 1 22.49 17.77 -16.87
C MET A 1 21.88 16.48 -17.39
N ALA A 2 22.12 15.40 -16.71
CA ALA A 2 21.52 14.13 -17.12
C ALA A 2 20.01 14.19 -16.90
N ALA A 3 19.25 13.77 -17.90
CA ALA A 3 17.81 13.65 -17.76
C ALA A 3 17.49 12.45 -16.87
N GLN A 4 16.54 12.61 -15.99
CA GLN A 4 16.02 11.49 -15.21
C GLN A 4 14.96 10.77 -16.01
N ASP A 5 14.96 9.44 -15.93
CA ASP A 5 13.97 8.62 -16.60
C ASP A 5 12.69 8.49 -15.77
N TYR A 6 12.61 9.19 -14.64
CA TYR A 6 11.45 9.19 -13.76
C TYR A 6 11.22 10.59 -13.23
N GLU A 7 10.02 10.84 -12.79
CA GLU A 7 9.63 12.11 -12.18
C GLU A 7 9.60 11.96 -10.67
N GLN A 8 10.05 13.01 -9.98
CA GLN A 8 9.97 13.05 -8.52
C GLN A 8 8.69 13.76 -8.08
N LEU A 9 8.01 13.16 -7.12
CA LEU A 9 6.75 13.71 -6.62
C LEU A 9 6.92 14.53 -5.36
N SER A 10 8.02 14.38 -4.65
CA SER A 10 8.21 15.07 -3.37
C SER A 10 8.72 16.50 -3.52
N TYR A 11 9.48 16.79 -4.55
CA TYR A 11 10.08 18.11 -4.83
C TYR A 11 10.75 18.72 -3.60
N ASN A 12 11.40 17.89 -2.77
CA ASN A 12 12.09 18.31 -1.54
C ASN A 12 11.17 18.97 -0.50
N SER A 13 9.90 18.65 -0.52
CA SER A 13 8.97 19.18 0.48
C SER A 13 9.31 18.66 1.87
N PRO A 14 9.51 19.53 2.88
CA PRO A 14 9.81 19.06 4.25
C PRO A 14 8.70 18.20 4.85
N ALA A 15 7.46 18.40 4.43
CA ALA A 15 6.33 17.62 4.91
C ALA A 15 6.17 16.29 4.17
N GLY A 16 6.99 16.07 3.14
CA GLY A 16 6.89 14.87 2.33
C GLY A 16 5.85 14.99 1.23
N CYS A 17 5.42 13.87 0.69
CA CYS A 17 4.39 13.88 -0.34
C CYS A 17 3.26 12.93 0.05
N GLN A 18 2.09 13.20 -0.49
CA GLN A 18 0.89 12.42 -0.20
C GLN A 18 0.17 12.10 -1.49
N ILE A 19 -0.24 10.85 -1.65
CA ILE A 19 -1.07 10.42 -2.76
C ILE A 19 -2.44 10.10 -2.19
N GLY A 20 -3.44 10.87 -2.63
CA GLY A 20 -4.77 10.78 -2.07
C GLY A 20 -4.95 11.68 -0.85
N SER A 21 -5.96 12.52 -0.85
CA SER A 21 -6.19 13.48 0.23
C SER A 21 -7.12 12.94 1.31
N SER A 22 -7.79 11.81 1.07
CA SER A 22 -8.68 11.19 2.05
C SER A 22 -8.67 9.68 1.88
N SER A 23 -9.19 8.98 2.89
CA SER A 23 -9.25 7.52 2.88
C SER A 23 -10.24 6.95 1.86
N THR A 24 -11.10 7.78 1.30
CA THR A 24 -12.06 7.35 0.28
C THR A 24 -11.57 7.52 -1.14
N GLU A 25 -10.43 8.18 -1.34
CA GLU A 25 -9.84 8.29 -2.66
C GLU A 25 -9.21 6.98 -3.09
N LYS A 26 -9.22 6.74 -4.40
CA LYS A 26 -8.75 5.49 -4.97
C LYS A 26 -7.36 5.66 -5.55
N VAL A 27 -6.49 4.68 -5.27
CA VAL A 27 -5.11 4.67 -5.78
C VAL A 27 -4.82 3.29 -6.32
N GLY A 28 -4.06 3.21 -7.38
CA GLY A 28 -3.59 1.95 -7.95
C GLY A 28 -2.18 2.10 -8.48
N PHE A 29 -1.43 1.01 -8.51
CA PHE A 29 -0.06 0.98 -9.00
C PHE A 29 0.06 -0.06 -10.11
N TYR A 30 1.02 0.16 -11.01
CA TYR A 30 1.39 -0.80 -12.05
C TYR A 30 0.20 -1.30 -12.86
N GLY A 31 -0.69 -0.38 -13.25
CA GLY A 31 -1.82 -0.72 -14.09
C GLY A 31 -3.00 -1.35 -13.37
N ALA A 32 -2.94 -1.52 -12.06
CA ALA A 32 -4.06 -2.05 -11.30
C ALA A 32 -5.22 -1.05 -11.29
N THR A 33 -6.44 -1.58 -11.23
CA THR A 33 -7.63 -0.73 -11.09
C THR A 33 -7.54 0.01 -9.74
N PRO A 34 -7.69 1.34 -9.73
CA PRO A 34 -7.61 2.09 -8.47
C PRO A 34 -8.65 1.62 -7.46
N VAL A 35 -8.21 1.52 -6.21
CA VAL A 35 -9.07 1.10 -5.10
C VAL A 35 -8.87 2.02 -3.92
N VAL A 36 -9.84 2.04 -3.00
CA VAL A 36 -9.73 2.80 -1.77
C VAL A 36 -8.71 2.16 -0.84
N LYS A 37 -8.33 2.89 0.22
CA LYS A 37 -7.43 2.39 1.24
C LYS A 37 -7.91 1.03 1.75
N GLY A 38 -6.98 0.08 1.86
CA GLY A 38 -7.30 -1.26 2.36
C GLY A 38 -7.79 -1.23 3.79
N ALA A 39 -8.65 -2.20 4.13
CA ALA A 39 -9.15 -2.34 5.48
C ALA A 39 -8.01 -2.72 6.45
N ALA A 40 -8.18 -2.37 7.73
CA ALA A 40 -7.19 -2.71 8.74
C ALA A 40 -7.06 -4.23 8.88
N VAL A 41 -5.82 -4.69 9.10
CA VAL A 41 -5.54 -6.09 9.41
C VAL A 41 -5.39 -6.19 10.91
N THR A 42 -6.05 -7.18 11.53
CA THR A 42 -6.03 -7.36 12.97
C THR A 42 -4.60 -7.65 13.46
N THR A 43 -4.18 -6.92 14.50
CA THR A 43 -2.89 -7.14 15.13
C THR A 43 -2.87 -8.50 15.82
N LEU A 44 -1.78 -9.24 15.63
CA LEU A 44 -1.62 -10.54 16.26
C LEU A 44 -1.24 -10.38 17.73
N VAL A 45 -1.69 -11.34 18.56
CA VAL A 45 -1.24 -11.45 19.95
C VAL A 45 0.17 -12.05 19.99
N THR A 46 0.80 -12.01 21.17
CA THR A 46 2.17 -12.51 21.31
C THR A 46 2.31 -14.02 21.17
N THR A 47 1.21 -14.76 21.32
CA THR A 47 1.20 -16.23 21.20
C THR A 47 0.14 -16.67 20.19
N PRO A 48 0.27 -16.26 18.91
CA PRO A 48 -0.73 -16.61 17.89
C PRO A 48 -0.60 -18.07 17.48
N THR A 49 -1.71 -18.64 17.02
CA THR A 49 -1.70 -19.97 16.41
C THR A 49 -1.14 -19.87 14.98
N ALA A 50 -0.77 -21.01 14.40
CA ALA A 50 -0.33 -21.04 13.01
C ALA A 50 -1.43 -20.53 12.06
N THR A 51 -2.70 -20.83 12.37
CA THR A 51 -3.82 -20.32 11.57
C THR A 51 -3.93 -18.79 11.65
N ASP A 52 -3.73 -18.21 12.83
CA ASP A 52 -3.76 -16.76 13.00
C ASP A 52 -2.68 -16.08 12.17
N ILE A 53 -1.47 -16.64 12.17
CA ILE A 53 -0.35 -16.12 11.39
C ILE A 53 -0.66 -16.21 9.90
N ALA A 54 -1.15 -17.35 9.44
CA ALA A 54 -1.46 -17.54 8.03
C ALA A 54 -2.55 -16.58 7.57
N THR A 55 -3.58 -16.38 8.37
CA THR A 55 -4.66 -15.45 8.04
C THR A 55 -4.15 -14.02 7.93
N ALA A 56 -3.31 -13.58 8.86
CA ALA A 56 -2.77 -12.22 8.82
C ALA A 56 -1.87 -12.01 7.60
N VAL A 57 -0.99 -12.96 7.31
CA VAL A 57 -0.09 -12.87 6.15
C VAL A 57 -0.88 -12.85 4.85
N ASN A 58 -1.88 -13.73 4.71
CA ASN A 58 -2.70 -13.78 3.51
C ASN A 58 -3.51 -12.49 3.32
N SER A 59 -3.97 -11.87 4.41
CA SER A 59 -4.67 -10.60 4.35
C SER A 59 -3.77 -9.49 3.82
N ILE A 60 -2.52 -9.44 4.29
CA ILE A 60 -1.54 -8.47 3.82
C ILE A 60 -1.24 -8.67 2.33
N ILE A 61 -1.01 -9.92 1.93
CA ILE A 61 -0.74 -10.24 0.52
C ILE A 61 -1.89 -9.78 -0.37
N THR A 62 -3.14 -10.08 0.03
CA THR A 62 -4.32 -9.69 -0.75
C THR A 62 -4.40 -8.18 -0.91
N ARG A 63 -4.14 -7.41 0.15
CA ARG A 63 -4.21 -5.96 0.07
C ARG A 63 -3.14 -5.37 -0.84
N LEU A 64 -1.93 -5.91 -0.79
CA LEU A 64 -0.85 -5.47 -1.68
C LEU A 64 -1.16 -5.81 -3.13
N GLN A 65 -1.75 -6.99 -3.39
CA GLN A 65 -2.15 -7.37 -4.74
C GLN A 65 -3.26 -6.47 -5.27
N THR A 66 -4.22 -6.12 -4.42
CA THR A 66 -5.36 -5.31 -4.83
C THR A 66 -4.93 -3.91 -5.26
N ILE A 67 -4.00 -3.30 -4.52
CA ILE A 67 -3.50 -1.97 -4.87
C ILE A 67 -2.45 -2.00 -5.99
N GLY A 68 -1.89 -3.17 -6.29
CA GLY A 68 -0.98 -3.35 -7.41
C GLY A 68 0.50 -3.31 -7.08
N ILE A 69 0.87 -3.27 -5.80
CA ILE A 69 2.29 -3.23 -5.41
C ILE A 69 2.98 -4.55 -5.75
N ILE A 70 2.26 -5.67 -5.61
CA ILE A 70 2.75 -7.00 -5.98
C ILE A 70 1.74 -7.70 -6.88
N ALA A 71 2.19 -8.75 -7.54
CA ALA A 71 1.32 -9.53 -8.42
C ALA A 71 0.39 -10.44 -7.63
#